data_acb2edd83b3fc2f5be8e1f2e2ab42f9d
#
_entry.id   acb2edd83b3fc2f5be8e1f2e2ab42f9d
#
_cell.length_a   1.000
_cell.length_b   1.000
_cell.length_c   1.000
_cell.angle_alpha   90.00
_cell.angle_beta   90.00
_cell.angle_gamma   90.00
#
_symmetry.space_group_name_H-M   'P 1'
#
loop_
_entity.id
_entity.type
_entity.pdbx_description
1 polymer ?
#
loop_
_entity_poly.entity_id
_entity_poly.type
_entity_poly.pdbx_seq_one_letter_code
_entity_poly.pdbx_strand_id
1 'polypeptide(L)'
;MAVERMDPYFSFMFRVEIENIIVANVSEVRGLQIEIETEPYEEGGVNDFVHHFPKKIKYNPLVLKRGIADLNDLWNWYKDARAGKITRKNVAIVLMDSSMNDKWRWDFKGAYPVKWVGPELKADSNTIAFESIELVHQGIIDK
;
A
#
# COMPACT_ATOMS: atom_id res chain seq x y z
N MET A 1 -11.79 -11.10 -38.99
CA MET A 1 -10.75 -10.50 -38.16
C MET A 1 -11.12 -10.69 -36.68
N ALA A 2 -10.28 -11.39 -35.95
CA ALA A 2 -10.55 -11.61 -34.54
C ALA A 2 -10.21 -10.34 -33.75
N VAL A 3 -11.17 -9.86 -32.96
CA VAL A 3 -10.92 -8.76 -32.03
C VAL A 3 -10.37 -9.37 -30.75
N GLU A 4 -9.18 -8.98 -30.39
CA GLU A 4 -8.59 -9.42 -29.14
C GLU A 4 -9.37 -8.83 -27.97
N ARG A 5 -9.93 -9.70 -27.16
CA ARG A 5 -10.71 -9.29 -26.01
C ARG A 5 -9.82 -9.22 -24.78
N MET A 6 -9.76 -8.08 -24.15
CA MET A 6 -9.01 -7.87 -22.92
C MET A 6 -9.97 -7.88 -21.74
N ASP A 7 -10.01 -9.01 -21.05
CA ASP A 7 -10.83 -9.14 -19.85
C ASP A 7 -10.06 -8.71 -18.60
N PRO A 8 -10.73 -8.09 -17.63
CA PRO A 8 -10.08 -7.79 -16.35
C PRO A 8 -9.67 -9.08 -15.62
N TYR A 9 -8.69 -8.96 -14.75
CA TYR A 9 -8.23 -10.11 -13.97
C TYR A 9 -9.26 -10.44 -12.89
N PHE A 10 -9.94 -11.57 -13.01
CA PHE A 10 -10.93 -12.04 -12.05
C PHE A 10 -10.33 -12.81 -10.88
N SER A 11 -9.26 -13.51 -11.13
CA SER A 11 -8.59 -14.35 -10.13
C SER A 11 -7.16 -13.92 -10.03
N PHE A 12 -6.94 -12.77 -9.40
CA PHE A 12 -5.60 -12.29 -9.18
C PHE A 12 -5.14 -12.63 -7.77
N MET A 13 -3.84 -12.76 -7.63
CA MET A 13 -3.14 -12.92 -6.38
C MET A 13 -2.18 -11.76 -6.23
N PHE A 14 -1.75 -11.49 -5.02
CA PHE A 14 -0.75 -10.48 -4.80
C PHE A 14 0.26 -10.96 -3.75
N ARG A 15 1.45 -10.38 -3.81
CA ARG A 15 2.44 -10.55 -2.75
C ARG A 15 3.02 -9.20 -2.38
N VAL A 16 3.49 -9.13 -1.16
CA VAL A 16 4.20 -7.97 -0.63
C VAL A 16 5.65 -8.36 -0.39
N GLU A 17 6.57 -7.51 -0.84
CA GLU A 17 7.99 -7.68 -0.59
C GLU A 17 8.51 -6.47 0.18
N ILE A 18 9.28 -6.72 1.23
CA ILE A 18 9.99 -5.67 1.96
C ILE A 18 11.48 -5.96 1.82
N GLU A 19 12.24 -5.04 1.21
CA GLU A 19 13.66 -5.24 0.88
C GLU A 19 13.88 -6.54 0.09
N ASN A 20 13.01 -6.80 -0.90
CA ASN A 20 13.03 -7.99 -1.76
C ASN A 20 12.76 -9.32 -1.05
N ILE A 21 12.29 -9.26 0.21
CA ILE A 21 11.90 -10.45 0.97
C ILE A 21 10.37 -10.52 0.99
N ILE A 22 9.83 -11.66 0.59
CA ILE A 22 8.37 -11.86 0.57
C ILE A 22 7.83 -11.89 1.99
N VAL A 23 6.82 -11.07 2.25
CA VAL A 23 6.11 -11.06 3.53
C VAL A 23 4.99 -12.08 3.48
N ALA A 24 5.05 -13.06 4.38
CA ALA A 24 4.06 -14.12 4.43
C ALA A 24 2.71 -13.65 4.98
N ASN A 25 1.65 -14.32 4.55
CA ASN A 25 0.30 -14.23 5.12
C ASN A 25 -0.37 -12.86 5.01
N VAL A 26 0.05 -12.00 4.10
CA VAL A 26 -0.62 -10.72 3.88
C VAL A 26 -1.96 -10.99 3.19
N SER A 27 -3.06 -10.58 3.84
CA SER A 27 -4.40 -10.80 3.34
C SER A 27 -5.02 -9.59 2.68
N GLU A 28 -4.53 -8.40 3.00
CA GLU A 28 -5.11 -7.15 2.52
C GLU A 28 -4.04 -6.06 2.42
N VAL A 29 -4.09 -5.30 1.34
CA VAL A 29 -3.27 -4.10 1.14
C VAL A 29 -4.19 -2.96 0.79
N ARG A 30 -4.08 -1.85 1.52
CA ARG A 30 -4.81 -0.61 1.23
C ARG A 30 -3.85 0.55 1.10
N GLY A 31 -4.30 1.62 0.47
CA GLY A 31 -3.50 2.82 0.33
C GLY A 31 -2.72 2.93 -0.98
N LEU A 32 -3.02 2.08 -1.96
CA LEU A 32 -2.46 2.20 -3.30
C LEU A 32 -3.12 3.39 -3.99
N GLN A 33 -2.69 4.58 -3.62
CA GLN A 33 -3.34 5.81 -4.06
C GLN A 33 -2.33 6.94 -4.16
N ILE A 34 -2.40 7.66 -5.26
CA ILE A 34 -1.61 8.87 -5.49
C ILE A 34 -2.57 9.97 -5.87
N GLU A 35 -2.36 11.15 -5.32
CA GLU A 35 -3.19 12.30 -5.59
C GLU A 35 -2.32 13.51 -5.87
N ILE A 36 -2.73 14.30 -6.85
CA ILE A 36 -2.15 15.62 -7.07
C ILE A 36 -3.06 16.63 -6.41
N GLU A 37 -2.56 17.32 -5.40
CA GLU A 37 -3.31 18.41 -4.78
C GLU A 37 -3.39 19.57 -5.75
N THR A 38 -4.59 20.14 -5.89
CA THR A 38 -4.83 21.27 -6.78
C THR A 38 -5.36 22.45 -5.99
N GLU A 39 -5.09 23.63 -6.49
CA GLU A 39 -5.64 24.86 -5.96
C GLU A 39 -6.60 25.45 -6.99
N PRO A 40 -7.89 25.65 -6.64
CA PRO A 40 -8.82 26.29 -7.57
C PRO A 40 -8.46 27.76 -7.73
N TYR A 41 -8.53 28.22 -8.96
CA TYR A 41 -8.28 29.60 -9.31
C TYR A 41 -9.40 30.14 -10.19
N GLU A 42 -10.08 31.17 -9.74
CA GLU A 42 -11.08 31.89 -10.53
C GLU A 42 -10.45 33.11 -11.17
N GLU A 43 -10.41 33.10 -12.50
CA GLU A 43 -9.95 34.26 -13.25
C GLU A 43 -11.11 35.23 -13.45
N GLY A 44 -10.93 36.49 -13.01
CA GLY A 44 -11.97 37.49 -13.13
C GLY A 44 -12.39 37.70 -14.57
N GLY A 45 -13.70 37.56 -14.87
CA GLY A 45 -14.25 37.66 -16.19
C GLY A 45 -14.46 36.37 -16.93
N VAL A 46 -13.96 35.25 -16.40
CA VAL A 46 -14.23 33.92 -16.96
C VAL A 46 -15.19 33.21 -16.00
N ASN A 47 -16.43 33.05 -16.42
CA ASN A 47 -17.50 32.50 -15.58
C ASN A 47 -17.83 31.05 -15.90
N ASP A 48 -17.21 30.45 -16.93
CA ASP A 48 -17.63 29.16 -17.45
C ASP A 48 -16.88 27.96 -16.81
N PHE A 49 -15.72 28.18 -16.18
CA PHE A 49 -14.96 27.11 -15.59
C PHE A 49 -13.96 27.63 -14.55
N VAL A 50 -13.55 26.74 -13.66
CA VAL A 50 -12.55 27.02 -12.64
C VAL A 50 -11.24 26.34 -13.04
N HIS A 51 -10.16 27.09 -13.07
CA HIS A 51 -8.84 26.53 -13.32
C HIS A 51 -8.31 25.88 -12.05
N HIS A 52 -7.73 24.69 -12.19
CA HIS A 52 -7.07 24.00 -11.09
C HIS A 52 -5.58 23.94 -11.34
N PHE A 53 -4.80 24.53 -10.44
CA PHE A 53 -3.35 24.49 -10.52
C PHE A 53 -2.82 23.34 -9.68
N PRO A 54 -1.92 22.50 -10.25
CA PRO A 54 -1.31 21.43 -9.45
C PRO A 54 -0.40 22.03 -8.39
N LYS A 55 -0.48 21.51 -7.18
CA LYS A 55 0.40 21.88 -6.06
C LYS A 55 1.49 20.83 -5.89
N LYS A 56 1.20 19.82 -5.10
CA LYS A 56 2.16 18.77 -4.79
C LYS A 56 1.49 17.40 -4.92
N ILE A 57 2.32 16.40 -5.07
CA ILE A 57 1.86 15.02 -5.10
C ILE A 57 1.69 14.54 -3.66
N LYS A 58 0.55 13.98 -3.36
CA LYS A 58 0.23 13.40 -2.06
C LYS A 58 0.13 11.90 -2.18
N TYR A 59 0.86 11.20 -1.31
CA TYR A 59 0.82 9.75 -1.22
C TYR A 59 0.10 9.35 0.06
N ASN A 60 -0.86 8.45 -0.07
CA ASN A 60 -1.53 7.89 1.08
C ASN A 60 -0.64 6.83 1.75
N PRO A 61 -0.72 6.66 3.07
CA PRO A 61 -0.01 5.58 3.72
C PRO A 61 -0.48 4.21 3.20
N LEU A 62 0.45 3.26 3.15
CA LEU A 62 0.12 1.87 2.87
C LEU A 62 -0.31 1.19 4.16
N VAL A 63 -1.38 0.42 4.10
CA VAL A 63 -1.83 -0.40 5.22
C VAL A 63 -1.75 -1.86 4.80
N LEU A 64 -0.94 -2.63 5.53
CA LEU A 64 -0.78 -4.05 5.32
C LEU A 64 -1.47 -4.80 6.45
N LYS A 65 -2.32 -5.75 6.10
CA LYS A 65 -3.01 -6.61 7.06
C LYS A 65 -2.59 -8.05 6.84
N ARG A 66 -2.16 -8.72 7.89
CA ARG A 66 -1.77 -10.13 7.79
C ARG A 66 -2.25 -10.94 9.00
N GLY A 67 -2.42 -12.23 8.78
CA GLY A 67 -2.69 -13.17 9.88
C GLY A 67 -1.48 -13.26 10.78
N ILE A 68 -1.71 -13.29 12.09
CA ILE A 68 -0.64 -13.43 13.08
C ILE A 68 -0.13 -14.86 13.03
N ALA A 69 1.19 -14.99 12.97
CA ALA A 69 1.92 -16.25 13.01
C ALA A 69 3.11 -16.08 13.95
N ASP A 70 4.05 -17.02 13.90
CA ASP A 70 5.24 -17.00 14.78
C ASP A 70 6.24 -15.89 14.45
N LEU A 71 6.00 -15.15 13.36
CA LEU A 71 6.88 -14.07 12.93
C LEU A 71 6.41 -12.74 13.50
N ASN A 72 7.32 -12.02 14.10
CA ASN A 72 7.03 -10.69 14.66
C ASN A 72 7.90 -9.59 14.02
N ASP A 73 8.28 -9.79 12.76
CA ASP A 73 9.11 -8.88 12.00
C ASP A 73 8.50 -7.48 11.82
N LEU A 74 7.20 -7.41 11.55
CA LEU A 74 6.51 -6.13 11.40
C LEU A 74 6.41 -5.41 12.75
N TRP A 75 6.12 -6.14 13.82
CA TRP A 75 6.08 -5.57 15.15
C TRP A 75 7.44 -5.02 15.56
N ASN A 76 8.51 -5.77 15.30
CA ASN A 76 9.86 -5.33 15.62
C ASN A 76 10.26 -4.08 14.84
N TRP A 77 9.88 -4.01 13.57
CA TRP A 77 10.13 -2.81 12.75
C TRP A 77 9.42 -1.59 13.33
N TYR A 78 8.14 -1.75 13.70
CA TYR A 78 7.37 -0.68 14.33
C TYR A 78 7.95 -0.29 15.69
N LYS A 79 8.32 -1.26 16.50
CA LYS A 79 8.90 -1.03 17.82
C LYS A 79 10.18 -0.21 17.74
N ASP A 80 11.04 -0.49 16.79
CA ASP A 80 12.25 0.29 16.55
C ASP A 80 11.93 1.73 16.14
N ALA A 81 10.97 1.91 15.24
CA ALA A 81 10.55 3.24 14.82
C ALA A 81 9.98 4.05 15.98
N ARG A 82 9.18 3.41 16.82
CA ARG A 82 8.61 4.04 18.04
C ARG A 82 9.71 4.49 19.00
N ALA A 83 10.79 3.73 19.07
CA ALA A 83 11.93 4.05 19.93
C ALA A 83 12.88 5.10 19.32
N GLY A 84 12.54 5.63 18.15
CA GLY A 84 13.34 6.64 17.45
C GLY A 84 14.31 6.08 16.44
N LYS A 85 14.43 4.77 16.32
CA LYS A 85 15.27 4.12 15.32
C LYS A 85 14.46 3.86 14.05
N ILE A 86 14.47 4.82 13.14
CA ILE A 86 13.71 4.74 11.90
C ILE A 86 14.58 4.10 10.83
N THR A 87 14.21 2.88 10.44
CA THR A 87 14.83 2.18 9.32
C THR A 87 13.90 2.22 8.15
N ARG A 88 14.28 2.94 7.10
CA ARG A 88 13.50 3.05 5.87
C ARG A 88 13.76 1.83 4.99
N LYS A 89 12.70 1.24 4.50
CA LYS A 89 12.77 0.05 3.64
C LYS A 89 11.93 0.26 2.40
N ASN A 90 12.37 -0.30 1.30
CA ASN A 90 11.59 -0.30 0.07
C ASN A 90 10.56 -1.42 0.13
N VAL A 91 9.33 -1.11 -0.24
CA VAL A 91 8.21 -2.05 -0.22
C VAL A 91 7.69 -2.20 -1.64
N ALA A 92 7.47 -3.42 -2.08
CA ALA A 92 6.86 -3.70 -3.37
C ALA A 92 5.55 -4.44 -3.18
N ILE A 93 4.55 -4.02 -3.94
CA ILE A 93 3.27 -4.72 -4.06
C ILE A 93 3.22 -5.27 -5.47
N VAL A 94 3.05 -6.58 -5.58
CA VAL A 94 3.07 -7.27 -6.87
C VAL A 94 1.74 -7.97 -7.09
N LEU A 95 1.10 -7.65 -8.20
CA LEU A 95 -0.12 -8.31 -8.65
C LEU A 95 0.25 -9.43 -9.61
N MET A 96 -0.27 -10.61 -9.35
CA MET A 96 0.02 -11.81 -10.13
C MET A 96 -1.26 -12.39 -10.74
N ASP A 97 -1.11 -13.10 -11.84
CA ASP A 97 -2.20 -13.88 -12.39
C ASP A 97 -2.35 -15.23 -11.66
N SER A 98 -3.33 -16.03 -12.09
CA SER A 98 -3.59 -17.35 -11.49
C SER A 98 -2.43 -18.34 -11.65
N SER A 99 -1.53 -18.10 -12.61
CA SER A 99 -0.35 -18.91 -12.85
C SER A 99 0.89 -18.37 -12.11
N MET A 100 0.72 -17.42 -11.20
CA MET A 100 1.77 -16.81 -10.40
C MET A 100 2.75 -15.96 -11.21
N ASN A 101 2.35 -15.52 -12.40
CA ASN A 101 3.15 -14.58 -13.21
C ASN A 101 2.91 -13.15 -12.76
N ASP A 102 3.98 -12.38 -12.61
CA ASP A 102 3.88 -10.96 -12.24
C ASP A 102 3.25 -10.17 -13.37
N LYS A 103 2.20 -9.40 -13.05
CA LYS A 103 1.49 -8.56 -14.02
C LYS A 103 1.68 -7.09 -13.76
N TRP A 104 1.61 -6.67 -12.51
CA TRP A 104 1.85 -5.29 -12.09
C TRP A 104 2.73 -5.26 -10.88
N ARG A 105 3.58 -4.25 -10.81
CA ARG A 105 4.47 -4.05 -9.67
C ARG A 105 4.50 -2.58 -9.30
N TRP A 106 4.28 -2.28 -8.04
CA TRP A 106 4.42 -0.95 -7.48
C TRP A 106 5.51 -0.99 -6.42
N ASP A 107 6.56 -0.19 -6.62
CA ASP A 107 7.66 -0.08 -5.68
C ASP A 107 7.55 1.23 -4.92
N PHE A 108 7.50 1.14 -3.60
CA PHE A 108 7.40 2.29 -2.70
C PHE A 108 8.73 2.52 -2.03
N LYS A 109 9.21 3.75 -2.13
CA LYS A 109 10.55 4.11 -1.67
C LYS A 109 10.53 4.60 -0.23
N GLY A 110 11.48 4.13 0.55
CA GLY A 110 11.77 4.69 1.86
C GLY A 110 10.62 4.61 2.86
N ALA A 111 9.92 3.48 2.90
CA ALA A 111 8.81 3.28 3.82
C ALA A 111 9.29 3.01 5.24
N TYR A 112 8.53 3.50 6.22
CA TYR A 112 8.71 3.12 7.61
C TYR A 112 7.35 3.12 8.32
N PRO A 113 7.19 2.32 9.39
CA PRO A 113 5.90 2.18 10.04
C PRO A 113 5.61 3.34 10.99
N VAL A 114 4.36 3.79 11.00
CA VAL A 114 3.88 4.85 11.89
C VAL A 114 2.76 4.40 12.79
N LYS A 115 2.15 3.25 12.51
CA LYS A 115 1.03 2.74 13.30
C LYS A 115 0.99 1.22 13.21
N TRP A 116 0.73 0.59 14.33
CA TRP A 116 0.51 -0.85 14.39
C TRP A 116 -0.79 -1.10 15.13
N VAL A 117 -1.63 -1.98 14.58
CA VAL A 117 -2.91 -2.36 15.17
C VAL A 117 -2.88 -3.85 15.41
N GLY A 118 -3.04 -4.23 16.67
CA GLY A 118 -3.11 -5.63 17.05
C GLY A 118 -4.49 -6.23 16.84
N PRO A 119 -4.62 -7.54 17.03
CA PRO A 119 -5.89 -8.21 16.83
C PRO A 119 -6.91 -7.87 17.90
N GLU A 120 -8.19 -7.93 17.54
CA GLU A 120 -9.28 -7.94 18.48
C GLU A 120 -9.40 -9.36 19.03
N LEU A 121 -9.24 -9.50 20.34
CA LEU A 121 -9.21 -10.81 20.99
C LEU A 121 -10.49 -11.08 21.74
N LYS A 122 -11.16 -12.18 21.38
CA LYS A 122 -12.38 -12.67 22.06
C LYS A 122 -12.20 -14.14 22.38
N ALA A 123 -12.37 -14.50 23.64
CA ALA A 123 -12.10 -15.86 24.14
C ALA A 123 -12.99 -16.93 23.49
N ASP A 124 -14.20 -16.56 23.10
CA ASP A 124 -15.22 -17.47 22.53
C ASP A 124 -15.31 -17.40 21.02
N SER A 125 -14.36 -16.76 20.38
CA SER A 125 -14.34 -16.58 18.92
C SER A 125 -13.31 -17.50 18.26
N ASN A 126 -13.70 -18.13 17.16
CA ASN A 126 -12.82 -18.95 16.33
C ASN A 126 -12.24 -18.16 15.15
N THR A 127 -12.28 -16.84 15.19
CA THR A 127 -11.78 -16.01 14.12
C THR A 127 -10.24 -15.97 14.09
N ILE A 128 -9.69 -15.84 12.90
CA ILE A 128 -8.25 -15.67 12.72
C ILE A 128 -7.83 -14.30 13.28
N ALA A 129 -6.74 -14.29 14.06
CA ALA A 129 -6.17 -13.06 14.57
C ALA A 129 -5.35 -12.38 13.48
N PHE A 130 -5.62 -11.10 13.24
CA PHE A 130 -4.90 -10.29 12.25
C PHE A 130 -4.19 -9.12 12.93
N GLU A 131 -3.07 -8.74 12.34
CA GLU A 131 -2.39 -7.49 12.68
C GLU A 131 -2.37 -6.58 11.46
N SER A 132 -2.31 -5.28 11.69
CA SER A 132 -2.17 -4.27 10.62
C SER A 132 -1.00 -3.37 10.94
N ILE A 133 -0.29 -2.96 9.90
CA ILE A 133 0.77 -1.97 10.01
C ILE A 133 0.55 -0.90 8.96
N GLU A 134 0.69 0.36 9.37
CA GLU A 134 0.57 1.49 8.49
C GLU A 134 1.95 2.07 8.20
N LEU A 135 2.28 2.19 6.93
CA LEU A 135 3.58 2.64 6.46
C LEU A 135 3.44 3.94 5.71
N VAL A 136 4.25 4.93 6.08
CA VAL A 136 4.44 6.12 5.23
C VAL A 136 5.64 5.89 4.35
N HIS A 137 5.68 6.54 3.20
CA HIS A 137 6.74 6.35 2.21
C HIS A 137 7.05 7.64 1.46
N GLN A 138 8.12 7.64 0.68
CA GLN A 138 8.59 8.80 -0.06
C GLN A 138 8.12 8.84 -1.52
N GLY A 139 7.25 7.93 -1.90
CA GLY A 139 6.68 7.89 -3.23
C GLY A 139 6.85 6.55 -3.92
N ILE A 140 6.32 6.48 -5.14
CA ILE A 140 6.40 5.30 -5.99
C ILE A 140 7.58 5.47 -6.94
N ILE A 141 8.38 4.42 -7.06
CA ILE A 141 9.51 4.38 -7.99
C ILE A 141 8.97 3.94 -9.34
N ASP A 142 9.05 4.80 -10.33
CA ASP A 142 8.70 4.46 -11.69
C ASP A 142 9.85 3.73 -12.36
N LYS A 143 9.51 2.66 -13.07
CA LYS A 143 10.48 1.89 -13.84
C LYS A 143 10.20 2.02 -15.31
#